data_194f70a4779309b222396add3b36fbb6
#
_entry.id   194f70a4779309b222396add3b36fbb6
#
_cell.length_a   1.000
_cell.length_b   1.000
_cell.length_c   1.000
_cell.angle_alpha   90.00
_cell.angle_beta   90.00
_cell.angle_gamma   90.00
#
_symmetry.space_group_name_H-M   'P 1'
#
loop_
_entity.id
_entity.type
_entity.pdbx_description
1 polymer ?
#
loop_
_entity_poly.entity_id
_entity_poly.type
_entity_poly.pdbx_seq_one_letter_code
_entity_poly.pdbx_strand_id
1 'polypeptide(L)'
;MTSTTTAFERARAEDRAALIGYLPAGYPSVEGSIRAMRTMVEAGCDAIEIGLPYSDPVMDGPTIQAAAQAALDGGVRTADVIRVVEEVAATGVPTLVMTYWNPVERYGVERFAADLARAGGAGLITPDITPDYGAEWIAAADEHDLDKVFLVAPSSTDERIAMTVHESRGFVYAAAVMGVTGARDATSDLAGPLVRRVRAAGDVPVAVGIGVSNGDQAAEVAGFADGVIVGSAFVRCLLDHAGDEAAGLEALRSLTADLAEGVRRAR
;
A
#
# COMPACT_ATOMS: atom_id res chain seq x y z
N MET A 1 -6.17 17.72 1.91
CA MET A 1 -5.50 16.40 1.83
C MET A 1 -6.39 15.47 1.03
N THR A 2 -5.82 14.59 0.24
CA THR A 2 -6.56 13.65 -0.62
C THR A 2 -6.68 12.34 0.17
N SER A 3 -7.84 12.09 0.82
CA SER A 3 -8.11 10.80 1.48
C SER A 3 -8.18 9.67 0.45
N THR A 4 -7.79 8.46 0.83
CA THR A 4 -7.94 7.26 -0.01
C THR A 4 -9.40 6.96 -0.36
N THR A 5 -10.35 7.39 0.49
CA THR A 5 -11.78 7.31 0.19
C THR A 5 -12.12 7.87 -1.19
N THR A 6 -11.50 8.99 -1.60
CA THR A 6 -11.76 9.61 -2.91
C THR A 6 -11.31 8.73 -4.08
N ALA A 7 -10.23 7.95 -3.92
CA ALA A 7 -9.79 7.00 -4.94
C ALA A 7 -10.79 5.84 -5.11
N PHE A 8 -11.29 5.30 -3.99
CA PHE A 8 -12.31 4.24 -4.01
C PHE A 8 -13.66 4.72 -4.56
N GLU A 9 -14.08 5.94 -4.20
CA GLU A 9 -15.32 6.53 -4.74
C GLU A 9 -15.23 6.74 -6.26
N ARG A 10 -14.10 7.24 -6.75
CA ARG A 10 -13.84 7.39 -8.19
C ARG A 10 -13.86 6.04 -8.89
N ALA A 11 -13.13 5.06 -8.39
CA ALA A 11 -13.11 3.72 -8.95
C ALA A 11 -14.51 3.09 -9.00
N ARG A 12 -15.28 3.24 -7.94
CA ARG A 12 -16.69 2.78 -7.87
C ARG A 12 -17.58 3.48 -8.88
N ALA A 13 -17.42 4.80 -9.06
CA ALA A 13 -18.18 5.57 -10.04
C ALA A 13 -17.86 5.14 -11.49
N GLU A 14 -16.66 4.61 -11.73
CA GLU A 14 -16.22 4.04 -13.01
C GLU A 14 -16.48 2.53 -13.13
N ASP A 15 -17.22 1.93 -12.18
CA ASP A 15 -17.54 0.49 -12.11
C ASP A 15 -16.30 -0.41 -12.18
N ARG A 16 -15.28 -0.11 -11.39
CA ARG A 16 -14.03 -0.86 -11.26
C ARG A 16 -13.49 -0.88 -9.83
N ALA A 17 -12.47 -1.68 -9.58
CA ALA A 17 -11.69 -1.60 -8.36
C ALA A 17 -10.60 -0.52 -8.45
N ALA A 18 -10.14 0.00 -7.32
CA ALA A 18 -8.98 0.87 -7.26
C ALA A 18 -7.68 0.06 -7.42
N LEU A 19 -6.71 0.58 -8.18
CA LEU A 19 -5.36 0.02 -8.27
C LEU A 19 -4.43 0.77 -7.32
N ILE A 20 -3.86 0.06 -6.36
CA ILE A 20 -2.95 0.60 -5.34
C ILE A 20 -1.57 0.02 -5.57
N GLY A 21 -0.58 0.87 -5.78
CA GLY A 21 0.78 0.43 -6.06
C GLY A 21 1.74 0.72 -4.92
N TYR A 22 2.56 -0.28 -4.54
CA TYR A 22 3.58 -0.17 -3.51
C TYR A 22 4.99 -0.12 -4.10
N LEU A 23 5.82 0.80 -3.62
CA LEU A 23 7.28 0.81 -3.79
C LEU A 23 7.98 1.30 -2.52
N PRO A 24 9.17 0.75 -2.16
CA PRO A 24 9.97 1.30 -1.08
C PRO A 24 10.59 2.65 -1.48
N ALA A 25 10.55 3.62 -0.59
CA ALA A 25 11.28 4.87 -0.76
C ALA A 25 12.79 4.62 -0.78
N GLY A 26 13.51 5.36 -1.62
CA GLY A 26 14.96 5.29 -1.67
C GLY A 26 15.55 4.19 -2.56
N TYR A 27 14.72 3.39 -3.23
CA TYR A 27 15.21 2.41 -4.21
C TYR A 27 14.82 2.80 -5.65
N PRO A 28 15.77 2.83 -6.60
CA PRO A 28 17.22 2.66 -6.46
C PRO A 28 17.94 3.86 -5.80
N SER A 29 17.24 4.96 -5.65
CA SER A 29 17.61 6.18 -4.92
C SER A 29 16.35 6.94 -4.53
N VAL A 30 16.46 7.98 -3.70
CA VAL A 30 15.31 8.84 -3.35
C VAL A 30 14.66 9.41 -4.60
N GLU A 31 15.44 10.03 -5.49
CA GLU A 31 14.95 10.59 -6.74
C GLU A 31 14.41 9.53 -7.71
N GLY A 32 15.07 8.35 -7.76
CA GLY A 32 14.63 7.23 -8.57
C GLY A 32 13.29 6.68 -8.11
N SER A 33 13.07 6.56 -6.79
CA SER A 33 11.77 6.12 -6.24
C SER A 33 10.65 7.12 -6.52
N ILE A 34 10.92 8.42 -6.47
CA ILE A 34 9.95 9.46 -6.84
C ILE A 34 9.54 9.32 -8.32
N ARG A 35 10.52 9.19 -9.23
CA ARG A 35 10.23 9.01 -10.66
C ARG A 35 9.43 7.73 -10.92
N ALA A 36 9.79 6.63 -10.26
CA ALA A 36 9.10 5.35 -10.40
C ALA A 36 7.64 5.46 -9.95
N MET A 37 7.37 6.04 -8.77
CA MET A 37 6.00 6.20 -8.25
C MET A 37 5.17 7.15 -9.13
N ARG A 38 5.75 8.24 -9.64
CA ARG A 38 5.08 9.12 -10.61
C ARG A 38 4.74 8.38 -11.90
N THR A 39 5.64 7.52 -12.39
CA THR A 39 5.36 6.66 -13.55
C THR A 39 4.17 5.73 -13.30
N MET A 40 4.04 5.16 -12.10
CA MET A 40 2.88 4.33 -11.74
C MET A 40 1.59 5.14 -11.73
N VAL A 41 1.61 6.37 -11.20
CA VAL A 41 0.44 7.28 -11.22
C VAL A 41 0.02 7.59 -12.65
N GLU A 42 0.98 8.00 -13.50
CA GLU A 42 0.72 8.31 -14.92
C GLU A 42 0.18 7.11 -15.69
N ALA A 43 0.58 5.90 -15.32
CA ALA A 43 0.16 4.65 -15.96
C ALA A 43 -1.15 4.07 -15.41
N GLY A 44 -1.71 4.62 -14.33
CA GLY A 44 -3.06 4.31 -13.89
C GLY A 44 -3.24 3.81 -12.46
N CYS A 45 -2.26 3.95 -11.57
CA CYS A 45 -2.49 3.75 -10.13
C CYS A 45 -3.40 4.84 -9.57
N ASP A 46 -4.39 4.45 -8.77
CA ASP A 46 -5.33 5.32 -8.07
C ASP A 46 -4.80 5.83 -6.74
N ALA A 47 -3.89 5.08 -6.12
CA ALA A 47 -3.19 5.44 -4.89
C ALA A 47 -1.80 4.82 -4.87
N ILE A 48 -0.90 5.41 -4.07
CA ILE A 48 0.47 4.92 -3.87
C ILE A 48 0.72 4.62 -2.39
N GLU A 49 1.29 3.45 -2.12
CA GLU A 49 1.85 3.06 -0.84
C GLU A 49 3.37 3.18 -0.88
N ILE A 50 3.91 4.07 -0.07
CA ILE A 50 5.35 4.29 0.05
C ILE A 50 5.88 3.44 1.20
N GLY A 51 6.66 2.41 0.90
CA GLY A 51 7.34 1.62 1.92
C GLY A 51 8.45 2.43 2.59
N LEU A 52 8.39 2.59 3.91
CA LEU A 52 9.50 3.10 4.69
C LEU A 52 10.46 1.93 4.95
N PRO A 53 11.69 1.95 4.39
CA PRO A 53 12.62 0.84 4.55
C PRO A 53 12.95 0.55 6.01
N TYR A 54 12.90 -0.73 6.40
CA TYR A 54 13.16 -1.19 7.75
C TYR A 54 14.14 -2.37 7.77
N SER A 55 15.03 -2.38 8.75
CA SER A 55 16.13 -3.38 8.85
C SER A 55 15.65 -4.76 9.31
N ASP A 56 14.52 -4.82 10.04
CA ASP A 56 14.05 -6.04 10.70
C ASP A 56 12.59 -6.39 10.31
N PRO A 57 12.29 -6.54 9.00
CA PRO A 57 10.94 -6.79 8.52
C PRO A 57 10.46 -8.19 8.91
N VAL A 58 9.18 -8.28 9.35
CA VAL A 58 8.56 -9.56 9.73
C VAL A 58 7.59 -10.10 8.68
N MET A 59 7.17 -9.27 7.71
CA MET A 59 6.19 -9.64 6.69
C MET A 59 6.70 -9.50 5.24
N ASP A 60 7.78 -8.75 5.03
CA ASP A 60 8.30 -8.50 3.69
C ASP A 60 8.90 -9.75 3.06
N GLY A 61 8.53 -10.02 1.82
CA GLY A 61 9.17 -11.05 1.01
C GLY A 61 10.56 -10.65 0.50
N PRO A 62 11.33 -11.61 -0.03
CA PRO A 62 12.73 -11.39 -0.42
C PRO A 62 12.89 -10.26 -1.45
N THR A 63 11.93 -10.07 -2.34
CA THR A 63 11.94 -8.99 -3.33
C THR A 63 11.85 -7.61 -2.66
N ILE A 64 10.94 -7.45 -1.70
CA ILE A 64 10.79 -6.19 -0.94
C ILE A 64 12.02 -5.97 -0.07
N GLN A 65 12.48 -7.01 0.64
CA GLN A 65 13.69 -6.95 1.48
C GLN A 65 14.92 -6.50 0.70
N ALA A 66 15.12 -7.02 -0.52
CA ALA A 66 16.28 -6.65 -1.35
C ALA A 66 16.27 -5.16 -1.70
N ALA A 67 15.14 -4.60 -2.10
CA ALA A 67 15.02 -3.19 -2.44
C ALA A 67 15.10 -2.29 -1.18
N ALA A 68 14.46 -2.70 -0.06
CA ALA A 68 14.52 -1.98 1.21
C ALA A 68 15.95 -1.95 1.77
N GLN A 69 16.68 -3.08 1.72
CA GLN A 69 18.08 -3.14 2.15
C GLN A 69 18.96 -2.23 1.30
N ALA A 70 18.80 -2.25 -0.02
CA ALA A 70 19.56 -1.37 -0.91
C ALA A 70 19.28 0.13 -0.62
N ALA A 71 18.03 0.49 -0.29
CA ALA A 71 17.68 1.84 0.12
C ALA A 71 18.33 2.23 1.46
N LEU A 72 18.37 1.32 2.44
CA LEU A 72 19.04 1.53 3.73
C LEU A 72 20.55 1.68 3.54
N ASP A 73 21.18 0.84 2.71
CA ASP A 73 22.60 0.93 2.36
C ASP A 73 22.92 2.25 1.64
N GLY A 74 21.97 2.77 0.86
CA GLY A 74 22.02 4.10 0.25
C GLY A 74 21.82 5.26 1.24
N GLY A 75 21.56 4.97 2.50
CA GLY A 75 21.49 5.95 3.59
C GLY A 75 20.12 6.64 3.75
N VAL A 76 19.04 6.10 3.17
CA VAL A 76 17.69 6.67 3.30
C VAL A 76 17.27 6.81 4.77
N ARG A 77 16.57 7.90 5.08
CA ARG A 77 16.06 8.22 6.41
C ARG A 77 14.55 8.50 6.35
N THR A 78 13.87 8.47 7.49
CA THR A 78 12.44 8.81 7.58
C THR A 78 12.11 10.17 6.98
N ALA A 79 13.00 11.17 7.14
CA ALA A 79 12.83 12.49 6.53
C ALA A 79 12.83 12.43 4.99
N ASP A 80 13.62 11.52 4.39
CA ASP A 80 13.60 11.33 2.93
C ASP A 80 12.29 10.69 2.48
N VAL A 81 11.72 9.78 3.29
CA VAL A 81 10.41 9.18 3.03
C VAL A 81 9.31 10.25 3.04
N ILE A 82 9.32 11.16 4.01
CA ILE A 82 8.39 12.30 4.05
C ILE A 82 8.53 13.18 2.80
N ARG A 83 9.76 13.41 2.34
CA ARG A 83 10.00 14.11 1.06
C ARG A 83 9.45 13.34 -0.15
N VAL A 84 9.61 12.03 -0.19
CA VAL A 84 8.99 11.19 -1.25
C VAL A 84 7.49 11.33 -1.23
N VAL A 85 6.87 11.33 -0.04
CA VAL A 85 5.41 11.58 0.11
C VAL A 85 5.02 12.91 -0.51
N GLU A 86 5.71 14.00 -0.17
CA GLU A 86 5.42 15.35 -0.68
C GLU A 86 5.44 15.39 -2.21
N GLU A 87 6.47 14.80 -2.81
CA GLU A 87 6.66 14.78 -4.26
C GLU A 87 5.65 13.89 -5.00
N VAL A 88 5.21 12.79 -4.39
CA VAL A 88 4.21 11.90 -4.98
C VAL A 88 2.81 12.44 -4.75
N ALA A 89 2.48 12.95 -3.56
CA ALA A 89 1.18 13.55 -3.26
C ALA A 89 0.88 14.77 -4.15
N ALA A 90 1.91 15.50 -4.61
CA ALA A 90 1.77 16.59 -5.57
C ALA A 90 1.17 16.15 -6.93
N THR A 91 1.15 14.85 -7.25
CA THR A 91 0.45 14.31 -8.44
C THR A 91 -1.07 14.32 -8.30
N GLY A 92 -1.58 14.49 -7.07
CA GLY A 92 -3.02 14.54 -6.77
C GLY A 92 -3.66 13.19 -6.43
N VAL A 93 -2.89 12.08 -6.41
CA VAL A 93 -3.39 10.79 -5.91
C VAL A 93 -3.15 10.64 -4.42
N PRO A 94 -4.03 9.93 -3.69
CA PRO A 94 -3.77 9.58 -2.30
C PRO A 94 -2.45 8.83 -2.16
N THR A 95 -1.62 9.29 -1.22
CA THR A 95 -0.27 8.74 -0.99
C THR A 95 -0.15 8.37 0.48
N LEU A 96 0.00 7.07 0.77
CA LEU A 96 0.15 6.55 2.12
C LEU A 96 1.61 6.15 2.38
N VAL A 97 1.99 6.12 3.65
CA VAL A 97 3.19 5.41 4.07
C VAL A 97 2.80 4.03 4.59
N MET A 98 3.54 2.99 4.22
CA MET A 98 3.46 1.67 4.82
C MET A 98 4.74 1.40 5.59
N THR A 99 4.63 1.15 6.89
CA THR A 99 5.79 0.84 7.73
C THR A 99 5.40 0.09 8.99
N TYR A 100 6.38 -0.60 9.55
CA TYR A 100 6.32 -1.17 10.89
C TYR A 100 6.25 -0.08 11.96
N TRP A 101 5.77 -0.43 13.15
CA TRP A 101 5.54 0.54 14.22
C TRP A 101 6.82 1.16 14.78
N ASN A 102 7.87 0.38 14.95
CA ASN A 102 9.11 0.87 15.57
C ASN A 102 9.72 2.12 14.89
N PRO A 103 9.81 2.26 13.55
CA PRO A 103 10.24 3.50 12.93
C PRO A 103 9.38 4.72 13.28
N VAL A 104 8.06 4.56 13.37
CA VAL A 104 7.11 5.64 13.72
C VAL A 104 7.31 6.06 15.18
N GLU A 105 7.36 5.09 16.10
CA GLU A 105 7.59 5.34 17.52
C GLU A 105 8.92 6.06 17.76
N ARG A 106 10.00 5.63 17.09
CA ARG A 106 11.33 6.27 17.20
C ARG A 106 11.40 7.66 16.60
N TYR A 107 10.61 7.96 15.57
CA TYR A 107 10.51 9.30 15.01
C TYR A 107 9.69 10.23 15.92
N GLY A 108 8.79 9.66 16.71
CA GLY A 108 7.77 10.30 17.53
C GLY A 108 6.45 10.35 16.77
N VAL A 109 5.43 9.69 17.34
CA VAL A 109 4.13 9.43 16.68
C VAL A 109 3.47 10.72 16.22
N GLU A 110 3.33 11.69 17.14
CA GLU A 110 2.75 13.00 16.84
C GLU A 110 3.52 13.76 15.76
N ARG A 111 4.86 13.77 15.87
CA ARG A 111 5.71 14.40 14.87
C ARG A 111 5.57 13.75 13.50
N PHE A 112 5.48 12.40 13.47
CA PHE A 112 5.31 11.66 12.23
C PHE A 112 3.98 12.02 11.56
N ALA A 113 2.88 12.03 12.34
CA ALA A 113 1.55 12.40 11.85
C ALA A 113 1.54 13.84 11.29
N ALA A 114 2.10 14.81 12.05
CA ALA A 114 2.18 16.19 11.62
C ALA A 114 3.01 16.38 10.34
N ASP A 115 4.18 15.71 10.25
CA ASP A 115 5.06 15.82 9.08
C ASP A 115 4.43 15.12 7.85
N LEU A 116 3.78 13.96 8.04
CA LEU A 116 3.04 13.24 7.00
C LEU A 116 1.89 14.08 6.44
N ALA A 117 1.08 14.67 7.32
CA ALA A 117 -0.03 15.54 6.92
C ALA A 117 0.47 16.79 6.16
N ARG A 118 1.55 17.43 6.65
CA ARG A 118 2.15 18.61 6.01
C ARG A 118 2.70 18.28 4.62
N ALA A 119 3.25 17.09 4.42
CA ALA A 119 3.71 16.60 3.12
C ALA A 119 2.55 16.25 2.16
N GLY A 120 1.30 16.35 2.59
CA GLY A 120 0.13 16.00 1.78
C GLY A 120 -0.17 14.50 1.76
N GLY A 121 0.46 13.72 2.64
CA GLY A 121 0.18 12.29 2.79
C GLY A 121 -1.26 12.02 3.23
N ALA A 122 -1.84 10.95 2.73
CA ALA A 122 -3.21 10.55 3.03
C ALA A 122 -3.32 9.82 4.38
N GLY A 123 -2.30 9.04 4.78
CA GLY A 123 -2.36 8.25 6.00
C GLY A 123 -1.25 7.21 6.11
N LEU A 124 -1.43 6.28 7.05
CA LEU A 124 -0.46 5.24 7.37
C LEU A 124 -1.10 3.85 7.34
N ILE A 125 -0.35 2.90 6.82
CA ILE A 125 -0.63 1.46 6.86
C ILE A 125 0.33 0.82 7.84
N THR A 126 -0.21 0.17 8.88
CA THR A 126 0.58 -0.48 9.94
C THR A 126 0.35 -1.99 9.93
N PRO A 127 1.32 -2.80 9.45
CA PRO A 127 1.14 -4.24 9.36
C PRO A 127 1.31 -4.99 10.69
N ASP A 128 1.97 -4.40 11.66
CA ASP A 128 2.40 -5.03 12.91
C ASP A 128 1.75 -4.44 14.18
N ILE A 129 0.84 -3.48 14.03
CA ILE A 129 0.06 -2.95 15.14
C ILE A 129 -1.44 -3.09 14.85
N THR A 130 -2.19 -3.49 15.86
CA THR A 130 -3.66 -3.60 15.81
C THR A 130 -4.31 -2.43 16.54
N PRO A 131 -5.59 -2.10 16.27
CA PRO A 131 -6.23 -0.93 16.89
C PRO A 131 -6.17 -0.92 18.42
N ASP A 132 -6.25 -2.07 19.08
CA ASP A 132 -6.17 -2.21 20.55
C ASP A 132 -4.79 -1.82 21.13
N TYR A 133 -3.76 -1.81 20.29
CA TYR A 133 -2.41 -1.33 20.66
C TYR A 133 -2.04 -0.01 19.97
N GLY A 134 -2.89 0.49 19.08
CA GLY A 134 -2.65 1.67 18.23
C GLY A 134 -3.20 2.98 18.77
N ALA A 135 -3.59 3.09 20.05
CA ALA A 135 -4.30 4.26 20.57
C ALA A 135 -3.56 5.59 20.34
N GLU A 136 -2.23 5.61 20.48
CA GLU A 136 -1.42 6.81 20.24
C GLU A 136 -1.45 7.23 18.76
N TRP A 137 -1.33 6.25 17.84
CA TRP A 137 -1.45 6.50 16.40
C TRP A 137 -2.87 6.97 16.03
N ILE A 138 -3.90 6.30 16.57
CA ILE A 138 -5.31 6.65 16.30
C ILE A 138 -5.56 8.11 16.68
N ALA A 139 -5.13 8.54 17.87
CA ALA A 139 -5.29 9.90 18.34
C ALA A 139 -4.56 10.92 17.45
N ALA A 140 -3.29 10.65 17.10
CA ALA A 140 -2.50 11.54 16.25
C ALA A 140 -3.06 11.60 14.81
N ALA A 141 -3.52 10.48 14.26
CA ALA A 141 -4.13 10.43 12.94
C ALA A 141 -5.44 11.22 12.89
N ASP A 142 -6.27 11.12 13.93
CA ASP A 142 -7.53 11.88 14.02
C ASP A 142 -7.28 13.39 14.16
N GLU A 143 -6.26 13.80 14.91
CA GLU A 143 -5.88 15.22 15.06
C GLU A 143 -5.40 15.82 13.73
N HIS A 144 -4.71 15.04 12.90
CA HIS A 144 -4.15 15.48 11.62
C HIS A 144 -4.99 15.09 10.39
N ASP A 145 -6.20 14.56 10.58
CA ASP A 145 -7.10 14.12 9.51
C ASP A 145 -6.49 13.08 8.54
N LEU A 146 -5.71 12.15 9.09
CA LEU A 146 -5.03 11.09 8.34
C LEU A 146 -5.85 9.80 8.31
N ASP A 147 -5.78 9.07 7.20
CA ASP A 147 -6.34 7.72 7.08
C ASP A 147 -5.55 6.73 7.96
N LYS A 148 -6.30 5.82 8.60
CA LYS A 148 -5.78 4.76 9.49
C LYS A 148 -6.08 3.42 8.83
N VAL A 149 -5.08 2.81 8.21
CA VAL A 149 -5.25 1.55 7.49
C VAL A 149 -4.66 0.41 8.32
N PHE A 150 -5.55 -0.41 8.87
CA PHE A 150 -5.16 -1.61 9.60
C PHE A 150 -5.38 -2.87 8.78
N LEU A 151 -4.68 -3.94 9.17
CA LEU A 151 -4.69 -5.21 8.47
C LEU A 151 -5.63 -6.22 9.12
N VAL A 152 -6.26 -7.02 8.26
CA VAL A 152 -6.93 -8.26 8.65
C VAL A 152 -6.37 -9.43 7.86
N ALA A 153 -6.39 -10.61 8.45
CA ALA A 153 -5.91 -11.86 7.85
C ALA A 153 -6.98 -12.96 7.96
N PRO A 154 -6.89 -14.05 7.22
CA PRO A 154 -7.82 -15.18 7.35
C PRO A 154 -7.92 -15.74 8.77
N SER A 155 -6.86 -15.64 9.56
CA SER A 155 -6.80 -16.04 10.97
C SER A 155 -7.45 -15.04 11.94
N SER A 156 -7.82 -13.83 11.50
CA SER A 156 -8.48 -12.83 12.35
C SER A 156 -9.87 -13.34 12.77
N THR A 157 -10.21 -13.20 14.06
CA THR A 157 -11.57 -13.50 14.54
C THR A 157 -12.56 -12.43 14.07
N ASP A 158 -13.86 -12.74 14.11
CA ASP A 158 -14.88 -11.76 13.67
C ASP A 158 -14.91 -10.52 14.58
N GLU A 159 -14.64 -10.68 15.88
CA GLU A 159 -14.52 -9.56 16.82
C GLU A 159 -13.34 -8.66 16.47
N ARG A 160 -12.18 -9.24 16.09
CA ARG A 160 -11.03 -8.46 15.64
C ARG A 160 -11.28 -7.77 14.31
N ILE A 161 -11.96 -8.43 13.39
CA ILE A 161 -12.37 -7.80 12.12
C ILE A 161 -13.30 -6.61 12.39
N ALA A 162 -14.31 -6.77 13.26
CA ALA A 162 -15.24 -5.70 13.62
C ALA A 162 -14.52 -4.50 14.25
N MET A 163 -13.60 -4.73 15.18
CA MET A 163 -12.76 -3.68 15.78
C MET A 163 -11.89 -2.99 14.73
N THR A 164 -11.25 -3.75 13.84
CA THR A 164 -10.41 -3.20 12.77
C THR A 164 -11.22 -2.35 11.81
N VAL A 165 -12.40 -2.80 11.39
CA VAL A 165 -13.32 -2.04 10.53
C VAL A 165 -13.77 -0.74 11.18
N HIS A 166 -14.10 -0.78 12.48
CA HIS A 166 -14.55 0.40 13.23
C HIS A 166 -13.46 1.49 13.33
N GLU A 167 -12.21 1.09 13.56
CA GLU A 167 -11.09 2.02 13.74
C GLU A 167 -10.42 2.45 12.43
N SER A 168 -10.62 1.70 11.35
CA SER A 168 -10.03 2.03 10.05
C SER A 168 -10.73 3.21 9.41
N ARG A 169 -9.92 4.07 8.76
CA ARG A 169 -10.36 5.12 7.86
C ARG A 169 -9.59 5.03 6.55
N GLY A 170 -10.27 5.27 5.43
CA GLY A 170 -9.73 5.05 4.10
C GLY A 170 -10.12 3.67 3.57
N PHE A 171 -9.45 2.63 4.03
CA PHE A 171 -9.78 1.23 3.70
C PHE A 171 -9.25 0.25 4.74
N VAL A 172 -9.76 -0.99 4.70
CA VAL A 172 -9.18 -2.12 5.43
C VAL A 172 -8.28 -2.90 4.47
N TYR A 173 -7.05 -3.19 4.90
CA TYR A 173 -6.11 -4.00 4.14
C TYR A 173 -6.34 -5.49 4.45
N ALA A 174 -6.87 -6.24 3.49
CA ALA A 174 -7.02 -7.69 3.61
C ALA A 174 -5.75 -8.39 3.09
N ALA A 175 -4.89 -8.79 4.03
CA ALA A 175 -3.69 -9.58 3.75
C ALA A 175 -4.08 -11.06 3.70
N ALA A 176 -4.36 -11.58 2.50
CA ALA A 176 -4.87 -12.94 2.37
C ALA A 176 -3.79 -14.03 2.29
N VAL A 177 -2.51 -13.64 2.42
CA VAL A 177 -1.38 -14.58 2.47
C VAL A 177 -0.91 -14.71 3.91
N MET A 178 -0.99 -15.92 4.45
CA MET A 178 -0.34 -16.27 5.70
C MET A 178 1.11 -16.70 5.38
N GLY A 179 2.06 -15.78 5.55
CA GLY A 179 3.48 -16.04 5.29
C GLY A 179 4.14 -15.02 4.37
N VAL A 180 5.41 -15.24 4.07
CA VAL A 180 6.22 -14.35 3.24
C VAL A 180 5.63 -14.24 1.83
N THR A 181 5.45 -13.04 1.31
CA THR A 181 4.94 -12.78 -0.04
C THR A 181 5.73 -13.55 -1.10
N GLY A 182 5.05 -14.35 -1.94
CA GLY A 182 5.67 -15.11 -3.03
C GLY A 182 5.09 -16.50 -3.32
N ALA A 183 4.14 -17.02 -2.51
CA ALA A 183 3.49 -18.32 -2.74
C ALA A 183 2.24 -18.15 -3.63
N ARG A 184 2.20 -18.88 -4.73
CA ARG A 184 1.16 -18.85 -5.77
C ARG A 184 0.09 -19.93 -5.55
N ASP A 185 -1.08 -19.72 -6.13
CA ASP A 185 -2.17 -20.65 -6.47
C ASP A 185 -3.24 -20.99 -5.40
N ALA A 186 -3.01 -20.76 -4.10
CA ALA A 186 -4.06 -21.01 -3.08
C ALA A 186 -4.58 -19.72 -2.40
N THR A 187 -4.16 -18.55 -2.88
CA THR A 187 -4.35 -17.27 -2.19
C THR A 187 -5.68 -16.59 -2.51
N SER A 188 -6.21 -16.74 -3.72
CA SER A 188 -7.53 -16.20 -4.08
C SER A 188 -8.67 -16.89 -3.33
N ASP A 189 -8.54 -18.19 -3.03
CA ASP A 189 -9.56 -18.97 -2.31
C ASP A 189 -9.79 -18.46 -0.87
N LEU A 190 -8.80 -17.84 -0.24
CA LEU A 190 -8.90 -17.28 1.11
C LEU A 190 -9.32 -15.80 1.12
N ALA A 191 -9.01 -15.07 0.06
CA ALA A 191 -9.26 -13.63 -0.01
C ALA A 191 -10.76 -13.30 -0.10
N GLY A 192 -11.49 -13.96 -0.98
CA GLY A 192 -12.93 -13.73 -1.15
C GLY A 192 -13.75 -13.96 0.13
N PRO A 193 -13.57 -15.07 0.87
CA PRO A 193 -14.20 -15.25 2.18
C PRO A 193 -13.82 -14.17 3.19
N LEU A 194 -12.56 -13.75 3.24
CA LEU A 194 -12.10 -12.69 4.15
C LEU A 194 -12.78 -11.36 3.84
N VAL A 195 -12.83 -10.95 2.55
CA VAL A 195 -13.53 -9.73 2.13
C VAL A 195 -15.01 -9.74 2.53
N ARG A 196 -15.70 -10.88 2.37
CA ARG A 196 -17.10 -11.01 2.83
C ARG A 196 -17.26 -10.81 4.33
N ARG A 197 -16.33 -11.34 5.15
CA ARG A 197 -16.33 -11.14 6.61
C ARG A 197 -16.12 -9.69 6.99
N VAL A 198 -15.20 -9.01 6.30
CA VAL A 198 -14.95 -7.56 6.52
C VAL A 198 -16.19 -6.73 6.17
N ARG A 199 -16.80 -6.98 5.00
CA ARG A 199 -18.03 -6.30 4.58
C ARG A 199 -19.23 -6.57 5.49
N ALA A 200 -19.28 -7.72 6.14
CA ALA A 200 -20.32 -7.99 7.14
C ALA A 200 -20.15 -7.16 8.42
N ALA A 201 -18.95 -6.63 8.68
CA ALA A 201 -18.64 -5.83 9.85
C ALA A 201 -18.80 -4.30 9.62
N GLY A 202 -18.88 -3.83 8.37
CA GLY A 202 -19.08 -2.41 8.04
C GLY A 202 -18.84 -2.07 6.58
N ASP A 203 -18.99 -0.79 6.24
CA ASP A 203 -19.00 -0.28 4.85
C ASP A 203 -17.64 0.28 4.40
N VAL A 204 -16.58 0.15 5.21
CA VAL A 204 -15.24 0.61 4.83
C VAL A 204 -14.75 -0.17 3.62
N PRO A 205 -14.19 0.48 2.57
CA PRO A 205 -13.63 -0.22 1.43
C PRO A 205 -12.60 -1.28 1.82
N VAL A 206 -12.53 -2.37 1.06
CA VAL A 206 -11.60 -3.47 1.32
C VAL A 206 -10.63 -3.60 0.15
N ALA A 207 -9.34 -3.38 0.40
CA ALA A 207 -8.28 -3.64 -0.59
C ALA A 207 -7.52 -4.92 -0.26
N VAL A 208 -7.17 -5.68 -1.28
CA VAL A 208 -6.57 -7.01 -1.14
C VAL A 208 -5.14 -7.02 -1.68
N GLY A 209 -4.20 -7.49 -0.84
CA GLY A 209 -2.81 -7.76 -1.22
C GLY A 209 -2.52 -9.26 -1.14
N ILE A 210 -2.34 -9.91 -2.30
CA ILE A 210 -2.09 -11.36 -2.43
C ILE A 210 -0.96 -11.72 -3.40
N GLY A 211 -0.13 -10.76 -3.80
CA GLY A 211 0.96 -11.00 -4.73
C GLY A 211 0.54 -11.00 -6.20
N VAL A 212 -0.49 -10.23 -6.55
CA VAL A 212 -0.90 -9.97 -7.94
C VAL A 212 0.28 -9.48 -8.77
N SER A 213 0.44 -10.00 -9.98
CA SER A 213 1.58 -9.74 -10.85
C SER A 213 1.23 -9.51 -12.34
N ASN A 214 -0.05 -9.54 -12.69
CA ASN A 214 -0.55 -9.25 -14.06
C ASN A 214 -2.01 -8.82 -14.03
N GLY A 215 -2.50 -8.32 -15.19
CA GLY A 215 -3.86 -7.81 -15.34
C GLY A 215 -4.97 -8.86 -15.14
N ASP A 216 -4.73 -10.14 -15.50
CA ASP A 216 -5.74 -11.19 -15.31
C ASP A 216 -5.96 -11.49 -13.83
N GLN A 217 -4.88 -11.56 -13.04
CA GLN A 217 -4.96 -11.69 -11.59
C GLN A 217 -5.59 -10.44 -10.93
N ALA A 218 -5.29 -9.24 -11.45
CA ALA A 218 -5.92 -8.01 -10.99
C ALA A 218 -7.43 -8.03 -11.25
N ALA A 219 -7.88 -8.51 -12.41
CA ALA A 219 -9.29 -8.67 -12.75
C ALA A 219 -10.00 -9.67 -11.81
N GLU A 220 -9.37 -10.80 -11.51
CA GLU A 220 -9.92 -11.79 -10.57
C GLU A 220 -10.18 -11.17 -9.20
N VAL A 221 -9.19 -10.46 -8.62
CA VAL A 221 -9.31 -9.82 -7.30
C VAL A 221 -10.34 -8.69 -7.34
N ALA A 222 -10.34 -7.87 -8.38
CA ALA A 222 -11.28 -6.78 -8.56
C ALA A 222 -12.74 -7.24 -8.64
N GLY A 223 -12.99 -8.50 -9.02
CA GLY A 223 -14.32 -9.11 -9.03
C GLY A 223 -14.96 -9.23 -7.62
N PHE A 224 -14.19 -9.20 -6.54
CA PHE A 224 -14.71 -9.33 -5.18
C PHE A 224 -14.19 -8.28 -4.20
N ALA A 225 -13.14 -7.53 -4.51
CA ALA A 225 -12.55 -6.50 -3.65
C ALA A 225 -12.81 -5.09 -4.20
N ASP A 226 -12.71 -4.06 -3.36
CA ASP A 226 -12.83 -2.66 -3.75
C ASP A 226 -11.51 -2.08 -4.24
N GLY A 227 -10.38 -2.70 -3.87
CA GLY A 227 -9.05 -2.35 -4.33
C GLY A 227 -8.12 -3.54 -4.48
N VAL A 228 -7.18 -3.41 -5.40
CA VAL A 228 -6.12 -4.39 -5.67
C VAL A 228 -4.78 -3.75 -5.34
N ILE A 229 -4.03 -4.37 -4.41
CA ILE A 229 -2.73 -3.90 -3.97
C ILE A 229 -1.64 -4.74 -4.62
N VAL A 230 -0.69 -4.05 -5.25
CA VAL A 230 0.44 -4.67 -5.96
C VAL A 230 1.74 -4.09 -5.44
N GLY A 231 2.64 -4.94 -4.97
CA GLY A 231 3.94 -4.54 -4.42
C GLY A 231 5.11 -5.21 -5.12
N SER A 232 5.39 -6.47 -4.78
CA SER A 232 6.58 -7.18 -5.23
C SER A 232 6.75 -7.26 -6.76
N ALA A 233 5.66 -7.24 -7.52
CA ALA A 233 5.73 -7.20 -8.98
C ALA A 233 6.32 -5.87 -9.49
N PHE A 234 5.92 -4.75 -8.91
CA PHE A 234 6.48 -3.44 -9.24
C PHE A 234 7.95 -3.31 -8.81
N VAL A 235 8.26 -3.76 -7.60
CA VAL A 235 9.66 -3.76 -7.10
C VAL A 235 10.56 -4.60 -8.02
N ARG A 236 10.06 -5.74 -8.51
CA ARG A 236 10.81 -6.60 -9.43
C ARG A 236 11.12 -5.90 -10.76
N CYS A 237 10.22 -5.09 -11.33
CA CYS A 237 10.51 -4.30 -12.52
C CYS A 237 11.79 -3.47 -12.37
N LEU A 238 12.01 -2.88 -11.20
CA LEU A 238 13.19 -2.07 -10.92
C LEU A 238 14.43 -2.93 -10.63
N LEU A 239 14.26 -4.04 -9.88
CA LEU A 239 15.38 -4.94 -9.55
C LEU A 239 15.94 -5.65 -10.80
N ASP A 240 15.07 -6.14 -11.68
CA ASP A 240 15.45 -6.87 -12.89
C ASP A 240 16.17 -5.96 -13.91
N HIS A 241 16.01 -4.64 -13.78
CA HIS A 241 16.67 -3.64 -14.62
C HIS A 241 17.65 -2.76 -13.81
N ALA A 242 18.25 -3.34 -12.75
CA ALA A 242 19.24 -2.62 -11.94
C ALA A 242 20.38 -2.10 -12.82
N GLY A 243 20.62 -0.78 -12.79
CA GLY A 243 21.62 -0.10 -13.61
C GLY A 243 21.10 0.47 -14.95
N ASP A 244 19.86 0.14 -15.35
CA ASP A 244 19.16 0.75 -16.49
C ASP A 244 17.80 1.30 -16.03
N GLU A 245 17.83 2.54 -15.53
CA GLU A 245 16.63 3.19 -15.01
C GLU A 245 15.54 3.34 -16.09
N ALA A 246 15.91 3.63 -17.30
CA ALA A 246 14.93 3.84 -18.39
C ALA A 246 14.17 2.54 -18.70
N ALA A 247 14.87 1.41 -18.78
CA ALA A 247 14.26 0.10 -18.95
C ALA A 247 13.38 -0.29 -17.74
N GLY A 248 13.82 0.00 -16.51
CA GLY A 248 13.05 -0.24 -15.32
C GLY A 248 11.75 0.55 -15.26
N LEU A 249 11.78 1.83 -15.61
CA LEU A 249 10.58 2.69 -15.67
C LEU A 249 9.62 2.25 -16.78
N GLU A 250 10.12 1.80 -17.93
CA GLU A 250 9.27 1.29 -19.01
C GLU A 250 8.59 -0.03 -18.64
N ALA A 251 9.32 -0.95 -17.99
CA ALA A 251 8.76 -2.19 -17.46
C ALA A 251 7.66 -1.89 -16.41
N LEU A 252 7.92 -0.92 -15.54
CA LEU A 252 6.98 -0.47 -14.52
C LEU A 252 5.72 0.14 -15.15
N ARG A 253 5.87 1.01 -16.16
CA ARG A 253 4.77 1.61 -16.92
C ARG A 253 3.90 0.54 -17.59
N SER A 254 4.52 -0.40 -18.28
CA SER A 254 3.84 -1.48 -18.99
C SER A 254 3.04 -2.37 -18.04
N LEU A 255 3.64 -2.77 -16.91
CA LEU A 255 2.96 -3.57 -15.88
C LEU A 255 1.80 -2.80 -15.26
N THR A 256 2.00 -1.52 -14.93
CA THR A 256 0.94 -0.69 -14.34
C THR A 256 -0.25 -0.55 -15.29
N ALA A 257 -0.01 -0.34 -16.58
CA ALA A 257 -1.07 -0.25 -17.58
C ALA A 257 -1.86 -1.56 -17.72
N ASP A 258 -1.18 -2.71 -17.73
CA ASP A 258 -1.82 -4.04 -17.76
C ASP A 258 -2.70 -4.26 -16.51
N LEU A 259 -2.20 -3.93 -15.32
CA LEU A 259 -2.95 -4.04 -14.08
C LEU A 259 -4.15 -3.08 -14.04
N ALA A 260 -3.97 -1.83 -14.50
CA ALA A 260 -5.03 -0.84 -14.57
C ALA A 260 -6.13 -1.25 -15.56
N GLU A 261 -5.79 -1.90 -16.66
CA GLU A 261 -6.77 -2.53 -17.56
C GLU A 261 -7.46 -3.71 -16.87
N GLY A 262 -6.70 -4.55 -16.15
CA GLY A 262 -7.23 -5.69 -15.40
C GLY A 262 -8.33 -5.30 -14.42
N VAL A 263 -8.12 -4.28 -13.59
CA VAL A 263 -9.13 -3.84 -12.61
C VAL A 263 -10.39 -3.24 -13.25
N ARG A 264 -10.33 -2.82 -14.53
CA ARG A 264 -11.49 -2.34 -15.30
C ARG A 264 -12.32 -3.47 -15.90
N ARG A 265 -11.69 -4.60 -16.25
CA ARG A 265 -12.37 -5.75 -16.88
C ARG A 265 -13.23 -6.59 -15.95
N ALA A 266 -13.12 -6.38 -14.63
CA ALA A 266 -13.71 -7.25 -13.62
C ALA A 266 -15.22 -7.00 -13.36
N ARG A 267 -15.75 -5.90 -13.84
CA ARG A 267 -17.15 -5.47 -13.58
C ARG A 267 -17.85 -5.06 -14.87
#